data_eee3aae2e81991318f4f026727e4bc44
#
_entry.id   eee3aae2e81991318f4f026727e4bc44
#
_cell.length_a   1.000
_cell.length_b   1.000
_cell.length_c   1.000
_cell.angle_alpha   90.00
_cell.angle_beta   90.00
_cell.angle_gamma   90.00
#
_symmetry.space_group_name_H-M   'P 1'
#
loop_
_entity.id
_entity.type
_entity.pdbx_description
1 polymer ?
#
loop_
_entity_poly.entity_id
_entity_poly.type
_entity_poly.pdbx_seq_one_letter_code
_entity_poly.pdbx_strand_id
1 'polypeptide(L)'
;EMWASITSTMHDGPHRKTIILSTANGPGNLFHQKVLSAQEAVRAGDKSVRFTFFKWSDHRAYQKQPPRGWEPDQEEYELAQLHGLTLPQLYWRHDKVHGVNGIGVNQFRREYPLTLEDGFAVFDGAWFDPDYLNEVLASLKPATGELRVYERPYPGMSYSIGIDPSWCNGGDYAVAQVISE
;
A
#
# COMPACT_ATOMS: atom_id res chain seq x y z
N GLU A 1 -9.29 -3.38 -19.37
CA GLU A 1 -10.39 -3.92 -20.24
C GLU A 1 -11.57 -4.43 -19.41
N MET A 2 -11.40 -5.31 -18.43
CA MET A 2 -12.49 -5.89 -17.63
C MET A 2 -13.34 -4.85 -16.91
N TRP A 3 -12.78 -3.80 -16.31
CA TRP A 3 -13.53 -2.75 -15.64
C TRP A 3 -14.42 -1.96 -16.58
N ALA A 4 -13.90 -1.59 -17.75
CA ALA A 4 -14.66 -0.89 -18.78
C ALA A 4 -15.86 -1.75 -19.26
N SER A 5 -15.65 -3.05 -19.42
CA SER A 5 -16.75 -3.97 -19.79
C SER A 5 -17.84 -4.05 -18.71
N ILE A 6 -17.46 -4.08 -17.43
CA ILE A 6 -18.41 -4.08 -16.32
C ILE A 6 -19.19 -2.76 -16.28
N THR A 7 -18.52 -1.63 -16.40
CA THR A 7 -19.18 -0.32 -16.31
C THR A 7 -20.06 0.00 -17.50
N SER A 8 -19.71 -0.48 -18.70
CA SER A 8 -20.50 -0.27 -19.91
C SER A 8 -21.85 -1.00 -19.91
N THR A 9 -21.97 -2.08 -19.12
CA THR A 9 -23.23 -2.83 -18.99
C THR A 9 -24.19 -2.24 -17.95
N MET A 10 -23.73 -1.26 -17.20
CA MET A 10 -24.55 -0.64 -16.14
C MET A 10 -25.37 0.53 -16.71
N HIS A 11 -26.68 0.45 -16.56
CA HIS A 11 -27.55 1.60 -16.90
C HIS A 11 -27.38 2.75 -15.92
N ASP A 12 -27.40 3.97 -16.39
CA ASP A 12 -27.40 5.16 -15.55
C ASP A 12 -28.77 5.37 -14.90
N GLY A 13 -28.76 5.64 -13.60
CA GLY A 13 -30.00 5.89 -12.86
C GLY A 13 -29.74 6.39 -11.44
N PRO A 14 -30.71 7.12 -10.85
CA PRO A 14 -30.54 7.77 -9.54
C PRO A 14 -30.36 6.79 -8.39
N HIS A 15 -30.72 5.53 -8.57
CA HIS A 15 -30.60 4.46 -7.57
C HIS A 15 -29.41 3.52 -7.81
N ARG A 16 -28.62 3.79 -8.82
CA ARG A 16 -27.42 2.98 -9.12
C ARG A 16 -26.37 3.14 -8.03
N LYS A 17 -25.87 2.01 -7.57
CA LYS A 17 -24.73 1.97 -6.64
C LYS A 17 -23.73 0.93 -7.14
N THR A 18 -22.46 1.31 -7.18
CA THR A 18 -21.36 0.40 -7.44
C THR A 18 -20.59 0.22 -6.14
N ILE A 19 -20.47 -1.02 -5.68
CA ILE A 19 -19.70 -1.37 -4.49
C ILE A 19 -18.51 -2.21 -4.95
N ILE A 20 -17.31 -1.77 -4.62
CA ILE A 20 -16.08 -2.51 -4.88
C ILE A 20 -15.53 -2.93 -3.54
N LEU A 21 -15.41 -4.23 -3.32
CA LEU A 21 -14.85 -4.82 -2.12
C LEU A 21 -13.73 -5.77 -2.52
N SER A 22 -12.56 -5.59 -1.95
CA SER A 22 -11.42 -6.49 -2.15
C SER A 22 -10.44 -6.35 -1.00
N THR A 23 -9.62 -7.39 -0.78
CA THR A 23 -8.36 -7.26 -0.09
C THR A 23 -7.35 -6.58 -1.01
N ALA A 24 -6.42 -5.83 -0.45
CA ALA A 24 -5.34 -5.23 -1.20
C ALA A 24 -4.38 -6.32 -1.72
N ASN A 25 -3.86 -6.15 -2.93
CA ASN A 25 -2.91 -7.07 -3.55
C ASN A 25 -1.79 -6.28 -4.23
N GLY A 26 -1.01 -5.58 -3.42
CA GLY A 26 0.08 -4.73 -3.87
C GLY A 26 -0.36 -3.44 -4.56
N PRO A 27 0.58 -2.54 -4.82
CA PRO A 27 0.33 -1.24 -5.44
C PRO A 27 0.12 -1.35 -6.95
N GLY A 28 -0.43 -0.30 -7.57
CA GLY A 28 -0.50 -0.11 -9.02
C GLY A 28 -1.63 -0.85 -9.74
N ASN A 29 -2.28 -1.83 -9.11
CA ASN A 29 -3.41 -2.52 -9.73
C ASN A 29 -4.68 -1.66 -9.78
N LEU A 30 -5.70 -2.15 -10.51
CA LEU A 30 -6.96 -1.41 -10.68
C LEU A 30 -7.65 -1.08 -9.33
N PHE A 31 -7.63 -2.01 -8.37
CA PHE A 31 -8.24 -1.78 -7.06
C PHE A 31 -7.53 -0.66 -6.31
N HIS A 32 -6.19 -0.67 -6.30
CA HIS A 32 -5.40 0.42 -5.70
C HIS A 32 -5.73 1.78 -6.34
N GLN A 33 -5.78 1.86 -7.67
CA GLN A 33 -6.14 3.11 -8.37
C GLN A 33 -7.55 3.58 -7.99
N LYS A 34 -8.52 2.66 -7.87
CA LYS A 34 -9.88 2.99 -7.43
C LYS A 34 -9.94 3.48 -5.99
N VAL A 35 -9.13 2.91 -5.11
CA VAL A 35 -9.01 3.36 -3.71
C VAL A 35 -8.45 4.78 -3.66
N LEU A 36 -7.35 5.06 -4.36
CA LEU A 36 -6.77 6.41 -4.40
C LEU A 36 -7.75 7.45 -4.96
N SER A 37 -8.42 7.13 -6.07
CA SER A 37 -9.44 8.02 -6.66
C SER A 37 -10.61 8.26 -5.72
N ALA A 38 -11.06 7.24 -4.98
CA ALA A 38 -12.14 7.38 -4.00
C ALA A 38 -11.72 8.24 -2.80
N GLN A 39 -10.49 8.09 -2.31
CA GLN A 39 -9.96 8.95 -1.24
C GLN A 39 -9.88 10.42 -1.68
N GLU A 40 -9.41 10.67 -2.89
CA GLU A 40 -9.33 12.02 -3.45
C GLU A 40 -10.72 12.64 -3.61
N ALA A 41 -11.69 11.91 -4.17
CA ALA A 41 -13.06 12.37 -4.29
C ALA A 41 -13.70 12.71 -2.92
N VAL A 42 -13.49 11.87 -1.92
CA VAL A 42 -13.97 12.13 -0.55
C VAL A 42 -13.30 13.38 0.04
N ARG A 43 -11.98 13.57 -0.16
CA ARG A 43 -11.25 14.78 0.27
C ARG A 43 -11.76 16.04 -0.44
N ALA A 44 -12.13 15.91 -1.71
CA ALA A 44 -12.75 17.00 -2.49
C ALA A 44 -14.21 17.29 -2.11
N GLY A 45 -14.80 16.51 -1.20
CA GLY A 45 -16.17 16.69 -0.72
C GLY A 45 -17.25 16.06 -1.63
N ASP A 46 -16.89 15.17 -2.53
CA ASP A 46 -17.85 14.44 -3.37
C ASP A 46 -18.69 13.48 -2.52
N LYS A 47 -19.96 13.82 -2.35
CA LYS A 47 -20.91 13.03 -1.55
C LYS A 47 -21.44 11.79 -2.27
N SER A 48 -21.17 11.66 -3.58
CA SER A 48 -21.55 10.48 -4.36
C SER A 48 -20.61 9.29 -4.12
N VAL A 49 -19.41 9.56 -3.62
CA VAL A 49 -18.38 8.56 -3.33
C VAL A 49 -18.28 8.33 -1.84
N ARG A 50 -18.15 7.06 -1.45
CA ARG A 50 -17.84 6.64 -0.09
C ARG A 50 -16.64 5.71 -0.13
N PHE A 51 -15.65 6.00 0.70
CA PHE A 51 -14.52 5.13 0.97
C PHE A 51 -14.59 4.64 2.43
N THR A 52 -14.38 3.35 2.62
CA THR A 52 -14.32 2.74 3.96
C THR A 52 -13.17 1.73 3.99
N PHE A 53 -12.29 1.89 4.95
CA PHE A 53 -11.23 0.94 5.25
C PHE A 53 -11.58 0.22 6.54
N PHE A 54 -11.49 -1.12 6.53
CA PHE A 54 -11.70 -1.97 7.69
C PHE A 54 -10.36 -2.53 8.14
N LYS A 55 -9.84 -2.04 9.24
CA LYS A 55 -8.66 -2.62 9.86
C LYS A 55 -9.04 -3.85 10.69
N TRP A 56 -8.15 -4.82 10.78
CA TRP A 56 -8.45 -6.06 11.49
C TRP A 56 -8.82 -5.83 12.97
N SER A 57 -8.25 -4.83 13.61
CA SER A 57 -8.50 -4.49 15.02
C SER A 57 -9.93 -4.02 15.29
N ASP A 58 -10.70 -3.64 14.27
CA ASP A 58 -12.12 -3.28 14.41
C ASP A 58 -13.02 -4.54 14.50
N HIS A 59 -12.50 -5.70 14.13
CA HIS A 59 -13.27 -6.94 14.15
C HIS A 59 -13.19 -7.61 15.51
N ARG A 60 -14.34 -7.75 16.17
CA ARG A 60 -14.46 -8.26 17.57
C ARG A 60 -13.94 -9.70 17.76
N ALA A 61 -13.94 -10.53 16.74
CA ALA A 61 -13.44 -11.90 16.82
C ALA A 61 -11.91 -12.01 16.76
N TYR A 62 -11.20 -10.95 16.37
CA TYR A 62 -9.74 -10.97 16.23
C TYR A 62 -9.07 -10.59 17.56
N GLN A 63 -9.33 -11.42 18.57
CA GLN A 63 -8.77 -11.31 19.92
C GLN A 63 -8.68 -12.70 20.55
N LYS A 64 -7.66 -12.92 21.36
CA LYS A 64 -7.40 -14.16 22.09
C LYS A 64 -6.80 -13.82 23.43
N GLN A 65 -7.30 -14.45 24.50
CA GLN A 65 -6.73 -14.23 25.84
C GLN A 65 -5.31 -14.76 25.89
N PRO A 66 -4.33 -13.95 26.30
CA PRO A 66 -2.96 -14.42 26.47
C PRO A 66 -2.84 -15.43 27.60
N PRO A 67 -1.90 -16.37 27.53
CA PRO A 67 -1.56 -17.21 28.67
C PRO A 67 -1.00 -16.38 29.80
N ARG A 68 -1.07 -16.94 31.04
CA ARG A 68 -0.57 -16.24 32.22
C ARG A 68 0.94 -15.97 32.09
N GLY A 69 1.33 -14.72 32.25
CA GLY A 69 2.72 -14.28 32.19
C GLY A 69 3.24 -14.01 30.76
N TRP A 70 2.38 -14.04 29.75
CA TRP A 70 2.76 -13.55 28.42
C TRP A 70 2.81 -12.02 28.42
N GLU A 71 3.90 -11.50 27.86
CA GLU A 71 4.10 -10.07 27.66
C GLU A 71 4.45 -9.82 26.18
N PRO A 72 3.96 -8.72 25.57
CA PRO A 72 4.33 -8.34 24.23
C PRO A 72 5.82 -7.96 24.16
N ASP A 73 6.45 -8.21 23.03
CA ASP A 73 7.78 -7.70 22.77
C ASP A 73 7.77 -6.18 22.49
N GLN A 74 8.95 -5.60 22.27
CA GLN A 74 9.09 -4.15 22.08
C GLN A 74 8.33 -3.66 20.84
N GLU A 75 8.40 -4.40 19.71
CA GLU A 75 7.69 -4.07 18.47
C GLU A 75 6.17 -4.11 18.68
N GLU A 76 5.68 -5.17 19.32
CA GLU A 76 4.26 -5.34 19.63
C GLU A 76 3.76 -4.25 20.59
N TYR A 77 4.57 -3.85 21.55
CA TYR A 77 4.24 -2.77 22.47
C TYR A 77 4.11 -1.43 21.72
N GLU A 78 5.06 -1.10 20.86
CA GLU A 78 5.02 0.12 20.05
C GLU A 78 3.81 0.13 19.10
N LEU A 79 3.52 -1.01 18.47
CA LEU A 79 2.34 -1.19 17.62
C LEU A 79 1.04 -0.96 18.41
N ALA A 80 0.98 -1.45 19.66
CA ALA A 80 -0.16 -1.22 20.54
C ALA A 80 -0.37 0.26 20.86
N GLN A 81 0.71 0.96 21.18
CA GLN A 81 0.67 2.39 21.47
C GLN A 81 0.20 3.20 20.25
N LEU A 82 0.73 2.87 19.07
CA LEU A 82 0.42 3.58 17.84
C LEU A 82 -1.04 3.39 17.40
N HIS A 83 -1.58 2.17 17.52
CA HIS A 83 -2.89 1.81 16.98
C HIS A 83 -3.97 1.58 18.04
N GLY A 84 -3.64 1.72 19.32
CA GLY A 84 -4.58 1.53 20.42
C GLY A 84 -5.03 0.06 20.59
N LEU A 85 -4.13 -0.90 20.34
CA LEU A 85 -4.47 -2.31 20.44
C LEU A 85 -4.55 -2.78 21.89
N THR A 86 -5.52 -3.64 22.16
CA THR A 86 -5.66 -4.29 23.47
C THR A 86 -4.74 -5.51 23.59
N LEU A 87 -4.40 -5.92 24.81
CA LEU A 87 -3.58 -7.09 25.06
C LEU A 87 -4.12 -8.38 24.40
N PRO A 88 -5.46 -8.67 24.43
CA PRO A 88 -6.00 -9.80 23.67
C PRO A 88 -5.86 -9.69 22.14
N GLN A 89 -5.87 -8.50 21.58
CA GLN A 89 -5.63 -8.29 20.14
C GLN A 89 -4.16 -8.51 19.80
N LEU A 90 -3.24 -8.02 20.63
CA LEU A 90 -1.80 -8.27 20.45
C LEU A 90 -1.47 -9.76 20.51
N TYR A 91 -2.02 -10.48 21.50
CA TYR A 91 -1.78 -11.91 21.60
C TYR A 91 -2.39 -12.68 20.42
N TRP A 92 -3.55 -12.26 19.93
CA TRP A 92 -4.12 -12.83 18.71
C TRP A 92 -3.20 -12.62 17.49
N ARG A 93 -2.66 -11.40 17.33
CA ARG A 93 -1.65 -11.10 16.29
C ARG A 93 -0.41 -11.97 16.46
N HIS A 94 0.15 -12.01 17.66
CA HIS A 94 1.31 -12.82 17.98
C HIS A 94 1.12 -14.29 17.58
N ASP A 95 0.02 -14.88 17.95
CA ASP A 95 -0.33 -16.28 17.63
C ASP A 95 -0.50 -16.48 16.11
N LYS A 96 -1.06 -15.51 15.40
CA LYS A 96 -1.19 -15.54 13.94
C LYS A 96 0.15 -15.36 13.21
N VAL A 97 1.05 -14.60 13.76
CA VAL A 97 2.37 -14.34 13.16
C VAL A 97 3.36 -15.46 13.50
N HIS A 98 3.44 -15.85 14.76
CA HIS A 98 4.50 -16.71 15.31
C HIS A 98 4.02 -18.08 15.80
N GLY A 99 2.70 -18.32 15.84
CA GLY A 99 2.13 -19.61 16.28
C GLY A 99 2.49 -20.77 15.35
N VAL A 100 2.10 -21.99 15.75
CA VAL A 100 2.39 -23.24 14.99
C VAL A 100 1.96 -23.16 13.51
N ASN A 101 0.86 -22.44 13.24
CA ASN A 101 0.38 -22.18 11.87
C ASN A 101 0.56 -20.69 11.53
N GLY A 102 1.62 -20.07 12.03
CA GLY A 102 1.91 -18.67 11.81
C GLY A 102 2.20 -18.35 10.35
N ILE A 103 1.67 -17.23 9.89
CA ILE A 103 1.84 -16.79 8.49
C ILE A 103 3.01 -15.83 8.30
N GLY A 104 3.71 -15.46 9.37
CA GLY A 104 4.79 -14.47 9.35
C GLY A 104 4.28 -13.02 9.30
N VAL A 105 5.18 -12.09 9.66
CA VAL A 105 4.83 -10.65 9.81
C VAL A 105 4.35 -10.05 8.49
N ASN A 106 5.08 -10.26 7.41
CA ASN A 106 4.79 -9.64 6.11
C ASN A 106 3.45 -10.11 5.54
N GLN A 107 3.19 -11.42 5.59
CA GLN A 107 1.89 -11.93 5.15
C GLN A 107 0.76 -11.47 6.08
N PHE A 108 1.01 -11.39 7.40
CA PHE A 108 0.03 -10.86 8.34
C PHE A 108 -0.33 -9.41 8.01
N ARG A 109 0.64 -8.52 7.78
CA ARG A 109 0.39 -7.12 7.43
C ARG A 109 -0.46 -6.99 6.16
N ARG A 110 -0.24 -7.85 5.17
CA ARG A 110 -1.02 -7.87 3.93
C ARG A 110 -2.47 -8.33 4.14
N GLU A 111 -2.66 -9.44 4.86
CA GLU A 111 -3.99 -10.07 5.05
C GLU A 111 -4.82 -9.35 6.13
N TYR A 112 -4.14 -8.79 7.12
CA TYR A 112 -4.72 -8.11 8.28
C TYR A 112 -4.10 -6.72 8.46
N PRO A 113 -4.33 -5.79 7.53
CA PRO A 113 -3.72 -4.47 7.61
C PRO A 113 -4.30 -3.63 8.76
N LEU A 114 -3.45 -2.84 9.40
CA LEU A 114 -3.84 -1.78 10.35
C LEU A 114 -3.97 -0.43 9.66
N THR A 115 -3.24 -0.23 8.58
CA THR A 115 -3.29 0.97 7.76
C THR A 115 -3.56 0.59 6.30
N LEU A 116 -3.99 1.56 5.52
CA LEU A 116 -4.20 1.35 4.09
C LEU A 116 -2.88 1.07 3.37
N GLU A 117 -1.82 1.72 3.81
CA GLU A 117 -0.45 1.56 3.33
C GLU A 117 0.03 0.12 3.52
N ASP A 118 -0.19 -0.47 4.71
CA ASP A 118 0.11 -1.89 4.95
C ASP A 118 -0.56 -2.81 3.95
N GLY A 119 -1.84 -2.56 3.66
CA GLY A 119 -2.61 -3.40 2.74
C GLY A 119 -2.06 -3.40 1.32
N PHE A 120 -1.45 -2.31 0.88
CA PHE A 120 -0.87 -2.18 -0.47
C PHE A 120 0.65 -2.32 -0.50
N ALA A 121 1.30 -2.54 0.64
CA ALA A 121 2.75 -2.72 0.67
C ALA A 121 3.17 -4.02 -0.06
N VAL A 122 4.34 -3.98 -0.68
CA VAL A 122 4.96 -5.15 -1.31
C VAL A 122 5.94 -5.75 -0.33
N PHE A 123 5.56 -6.87 0.28
CA PHE A 123 6.40 -7.52 1.29
C PHE A 123 7.17 -8.74 0.76
N ASP A 124 6.68 -9.40 -0.30
CA ASP A 124 7.27 -10.64 -0.80
C ASP A 124 7.95 -10.43 -2.15
N GLY A 125 9.21 -10.84 -2.24
CA GLY A 125 9.96 -10.84 -3.49
C GLY A 125 10.52 -9.49 -3.95
N ALA A 126 10.39 -8.46 -3.15
CA ALA A 126 11.05 -7.19 -3.43
C ALA A 126 12.58 -7.34 -3.25
N TRP A 127 13.36 -6.98 -4.29
CA TRP A 127 14.82 -6.93 -4.22
C TRP A 127 15.34 -5.86 -3.24
N PHE A 128 14.52 -4.88 -2.95
CA PHE A 128 14.81 -3.78 -2.05
C PHE A 128 13.83 -3.81 -0.87
N ASP A 129 14.30 -3.42 0.29
CA ASP A 129 13.48 -3.22 1.49
C ASP A 129 12.38 -2.18 1.19
N PRO A 130 11.09 -2.52 1.34
CA PRO A 130 9.99 -1.59 1.08
C PRO A 130 10.01 -0.36 1.98
N ASP A 131 10.43 -0.49 3.24
CA ASP A 131 10.48 0.64 4.16
C ASP A 131 11.59 1.61 3.75
N TYR A 132 12.75 1.09 3.33
CA TYR A 132 13.81 1.90 2.72
C TYR A 132 13.35 2.63 1.45
N LEU A 133 12.61 1.93 0.55
CA LEU A 133 12.06 2.57 -0.65
C LEU A 133 11.06 3.67 -0.33
N ASN A 134 10.22 3.49 0.69
CA ASN A 134 9.26 4.50 1.13
C ASN A 134 9.98 5.72 1.74
N GLU A 135 11.05 5.52 2.50
CA GLU A 135 11.89 6.60 3.04
C GLU A 135 12.55 7.39 1.90
N VAL A 136 13.12 6.69 0.92
CA VAL A 136 13.71 7.33 -0.27
C VAL A 136 12.64 8.12 -1.03
N LEU A 137 11.48 7.53 -1.30
CA LEU A 137 10.37 8.21 -1.99
C LEU A 137 9.91 9.47 -1.26
N ALA A 138 9.81 9.40 0.08
CA ALA A 138 9.43 10.55 0.90
C ALA A 138 10.49 11.68 0.88
N SER A 139 11.76 11.33 0.68
CA SER A 139 12.88 12.28 0.58
C SER A 139 12.97 12.96 -0.79
N LEU A 140 12.36 12.38 -1.82
CA LEU A 140 12.42 12.90 -3.17
C LEU A 140 11.62 14.20 -3.30
N LYS A 141 12.25 15.22 -3.88
CA LYS A 141 11.56 16.46 -4.19
C LYS A 141 10.55 16.23 -5.32
N PRO A 142 9.34 16.81 -5.21
CA PRO A 142 8.37 16.71 -6.30
C PRO A 142 8.97 17.28 -7.58
N ALA A 143 8.89 16.50 -8.64
CA ALA A 143 9.38 16.92 -9.95
C ALA A 143 8.31 17.70 -10.69
N THR A 144 8.73 18.77 -11.35
CA THR A 144 7.87 19.57 -12.22
C THR A 144 8.26 19.26 -13.68
N GLY A 145 7.29 18.81 -14.48
CA GLY A 145 7.50 18.53 -15.91
C GLY A 145 7.87 17.07 -16.23
N GLU A 146 8.09 16.81 -17.52
CA GLU A 146 8.43 15.48 -18.05
C GLU A 146 9.84 15.02 -17.69
N LEU A 147 10.79 15.98 -17.58
CA LEU A 147 12.17 15.70 -17.17
C LEU A 147 12.34 15.99 -15.69
N ARG A 148 12.66 14.96 -14.93
CA ARG A 148 12.94 15.06 -13.48
C ARG A 148 14.44 15.20 -13.26
N VAL A 149 14.89 16.38 -12.86
CA VAL A 149 16.29 16.63 -12.48
C VAL A 149 16.37 16.74 -10.96
N TYR A 150 16.90 15.73 -10.32
CA TYR A 150 17.07 15.66 -8.86
C TYR A 150 18.32 16.43 -8.43
N GLU A 151 19.38 16.29 -9.21
CA GLU A 151 20.66 16.96 -8.99
C GLU A 151 21.27 17.37 -10.33
N ARG A 152 21.91 18.54 -10.35
CA ARG A 152 22.57 19.01 -11.58
C ARG A 152 23.91 18.32 -11.75
N PRO A 153 24.31 18.01 -13.01
CA PRO A 153 25.60 17.39 -13.25
C PRO A 153 26.75 18.29 -12.79
N TYR A 154 27.76 17.70 -12.18
CA TYR A 154 28.99 18.36 -11.79
C TYR A 154 30.08 18.14 -12.86
N PRO A 155 30.84 19.19 -13.23
CA PRO A 155 31.98 19.03 -14.12
C PRO A 155 33.03 18.08 -13.55
N GLY A 156 33.45 17.10 -14.35
CA GLY A 156 34.48 16.12 -14.00
C GLY A 156 33.95 14.86 -13.30
N MET A 157 32.65 14.73 -13.11
CA MET A 157 32.01 13.48 -12.64
C MET A 157 31.68 12.56 -13.82
N SER A 158 31.79 11.26 -13.59
CA SER A 158 31.30 10.24 -14.51
C SER A 158 29.84 9.94 -14.22
N TYR A 159 29.07 9.67 -15.27
CA TYR A 159 27.64 9.36 -15.17
C TYR A 159 27.33 8.14 -16.02
N SER A 160 26.53 7.23 -15.45
CA SER A 160 25.97 6.10 -16.18
C SER A 160 24.52 6.37 -16.55
N ILE A 161 24.09 6.00 -17.75
CA ILE A 161 22.72 6.17 -18.23
C ILE A 161 22.11 4.80 -18.47
N GLY A 162 21.04 4.48 -17.75
CA GLY A 162 20.16 3.36 -18.03
C GLY A 162 18.96 3.81 -18.87
N ILE A 163 18.66 3.11 -19.95
CA ILE A 163 17.52 3.41 -20.81
C ILE A 163 16.66 2.16 -20.95
N ASP A 164 15.38 2.28 -20.65
CA ASP A 164 14.34 1.30 -20.95
C ASP A 164 13.45 1.86 -22.07
N PRO A 165 13.70 1.46 -23.33
CA PRO A 165 12.93 1.96 -24.47
C PRO A 165 11.59 1.22 -24.58
N SER A 166 10.49 1.94 -24.56
CA SER A 166 9.20 1.38 -24.91
C SER A 166 8.85 1.64 -26.38
N TRP A 167 7.95 0.80 -26.93
CA TRP A 167 7.46 0.96 -28.30
C TRP A 167 6.41 2.08 -28.46
N CYS A 168 6.14 2.85 -27.42
CA CYS A 168 5.21 4.00 -27.40
C CYS A 168 3.80 3.71 -27.97
N ASN A 169 3.33 2.47 -27.90
CA ASN A 169 2.01 2.08 -28.41
C ASN A 169 0.92 2.10 -27.31
N GLY A 170 1.06 2.97 -26.31
CA GLY A 170 0.02 3.31 -25.35
C GLY A 170 -0.08 2.43 -24.11
N GLY A 171 0.85 1.47 -23.92
CA GLY A 171 0.84 0.58 -22.78
C GLY A 171 1.99 0.77 -21.78
N ASP A 172 3.08 1.42 -22.20
CA ASP A 172 4.29 1.54 -21.40
C ASP A 172 5.04 2.84 -21.71
N TYR A 173 5.84 3.33 -20.77
CA TYR A 173 6.62 4.55 -20.92
C TYR A 173 8.09 4.21 -21.19
N ALA A 174 8.71 4.94 -22.13
CA ALA A 174 10.16 4.94 -22.23
C ALA A 174 10.75 5.70 -21.04
N VAL A 175 11.73 5.11 -20.36
CA VAL A 175 12.37 5.70 -19.19
C VAL A 175 13.88 5.76 -19.43
N ALA A 176 14.49 6.90 -19.09
CA ALA A 176 15.92 7.05 -19.01
C ALA A 176 16.31 7.54 -17.61
N GLN A 177 17.29 6.90 -16.99
CA GLN A 177 17.80 7.28 -15.69
C GLN A 177 19.31 7.55 -15.78
N VAL A 178 19.73 8.68 -15.25
CA VAL A 178 21.15 9.07 -15.16
C VAL A 178 21.57 8.97 -13.70
N ILE A 179 22.67 8.29 -13.43
CA ILE A 179 23.23 8.07 -12.11
C ILE A 179 24.68 8.55 -12.11
N SER A 180 25.08 9.30 -11.06
CA SER A 180 26.49 9.63 -10.81
C SER A 180 27.24 8.41 -10.25
N GLU A 181 28.46 8.20 -10.70
CA GLU A 181 29.37 7.18 -10.16
C GLU A 181 30.15 7.71 -8.95
#